data_34c639c738c9fdf4a5f2f25c92a3f36a
#
_entry.id   34c639c738c9fdf4a5f2f25c92a3f36a
#
_cell.length_a   1.000
_cell.length_b   1.000
_cell.length_c   1.000
_cell.angle_alpha   90.00
_cell.angle_beta   90.00
_cell.angle_gamma   90.00
#
_symmetry.space_group_name_H-M   'P 1'
#
loop_
_entity.id
_entity.type
_entity.pdbx_description
1 polymer ?
#
loop_
_entity_poly.entity_id
_entity_poly.type
_entity_poly.pdbx_seq_one_letter_code
_entity_poly.pdbx_strand_id
1 'polypeptide(L)'
;MRRVIISGSTEYRRYQAAASKQRYAIRFPGVTYGGGSLPPSWLTSAAGVNNNVEELDDPDLLSGVVDAPPRLAMEMADLIRFKTSTLTAIGFQRNGVWGEETASQKIEHLGLMFGALAASPAGIVKGRGVPLSQLSFGLLVFPGVWDWYLQWREQRRGFYTKWEEDMLMVAMALTRAEVGWIRQHPELLKNVRPIEGLIAPEEIEFAARDWNGACDAFHRHAANRSKEIQRVMRVHRDPFEPIMCVLEAESPLAEYRKITDEILKRMPDENRYPRPAAEAVRSFLLLRLGLHLGLRQKNLRQLRVCPRGHFPTSERRLEDMKCGELRWSDRENGWEVLIPSVAFKNSSSSFFGQKPFRLILPDLLDLYKYLEAYIDRHRGVLLGPAKDPGTLFVKTVKTTSLDAAYDSTKFYEAWRTVIQRYGIYNPYTGRGAIKGLLPHGPHNLRDILATHILKQTGSYEQASYAIQDTPDVVQQHYGRFLPQDKAALAAKILNQVWAAA
;
A
#
# COMPACT_ATOMS: atom_id res chain seq x y z
N MET A 1 -1.70 -8.08 -30.76
CA MET A 1 -1.87 -9.42 -30.14
C MET A 1 -2.66 -9.27 -28.85
N ARG A 2 -3.89 -9.79 -28.78
CA ARG A 2 -4.63 -9.90 -27.50
C ARG A 2 -3.92 -10.95 -26.65
N ARG A 3 -3.43 -10.54 -25.46
CA ARG A 3 -2.88 -11.49 -24.47
C ARG A 3 -3.99 -12.46 -24.08
N VAL A 4 -3.83 -13.72 -24.38
CA VAL A 4 -4.71 -14.79 -23.87
C VAL A 4 -4.35 -14.96 -22.40
N ILE A 5 -5.26 -14.56 -21.51
CA ILE A 5 -5.12 -14.75 -20.07
C ILE A 5 -5.53 -16.20 -19.78
N ILE A 6 -4.55 -17.06 -19.44
CA ILE A 6 -4.81 -18.46 -19.16
C ILE A 6 -5.63 -18.58 -17.87
N SER A 7 -6.75 -19.31 -17.94
CA SER A 7 -7.59 -19.64 -16.78
C SER A 7 -6.74 -20.28 -15.66
N GLY A 8 -6.88 -19.76 -14.42
CA GLY A 8 -6.12 -20.22 -13.26
C GLY A 8 -4.79 -19.48 -12.99
N SER A 9 -4.31 -18.65 -13.91
CA SER A 9 -3.13 -17.81 -13.68
C SER A 9 -3.38 -16.73 -12.61
N THR A 10 -2.31 -16.23 -11.98
CA THR A 10 -2.40 -15.10 -11.03
C THR A 10 -3.01 -13.84 -11.68
N GLU A 11 -2.75 -13.64 -12.98
CA GLU A 11 -3.32 -12.52 -13.75
C GLU A 11 -4.83 -12.71 -13.97
N TYR A 12 -5.28 -13.92 -14.25
CA TYR A 12 -6.70 -14.24 -14.36
C TYR A 12 -7.44 -14.03 -13.05
N ARG A 13 -6.87 -14.47 -11.92
CA ARG A 13 -7.46 -14.23 -10.58
C ARG A 13 -7.53 -12.74 -10.24
N ARG A 14 -6.51 -11.94 -10.60
CA ARG A 14 -6.51 -10.49 -10.41
C ARG A 14 -7.56 -9.81 -11.29
N TYR A 15 -7.67 -10.23 -12.54
CA TYR A 15 -8.71 -9.75 -13.44
C TYR A 15 -10.10 -10.08 -12.90
N GLN A 16 -10.33 -11.29 -12.45
CA GLN A 16 -11.60 -11.70 -11.83
C GLN A 16 -11.88 -10.92 -10.53
N ALA A 17 -10.86 -10.68 -9.69
CA ALA A 17 -11.01 -9.90 -8.47
C ALA A 17 -11.36 -8.43 -8.78
N ALA A 18 -10.70 -7.82 -9.77
CA ALA A 18 -11.00 -6.46 -10.22
C ALA A 18 -12.41 -6.37 -10.83
N ALA A 19 -12.76 -7.31 -11.71
CA ALA A 19 -14.10 -7.39 -12.29
C ALA A 19 -15.18 -7.65 -11.24
N SER A 20 -14.88 -8.44 -10.20
CA SER A 20 -15.79 -8.65 -9.08
C SER A 20 -16.04 -7.38 -8.28
N LYS A 21 -14.99 -6.59 -8.01
CA LYS A 21 -15.12 -5.29 -7.32
C LYS A 21 -15.97 -4.30 -8.12
N GLN A 22 -15.83 -4.27 -9.44
CA GLN A 22 -16.58 -3.39 -10.31
C GLN A 22 -18.08 -3.74 -10.40
N ARG A 23 -18.51 -4.88 -9.87
CA ARG A 23 -19.91 -5.33 -9.97
C ARG A 23 -20.81 -4.82 -8.85
N TYR A 24 -20.25 -4.34 -7.74
CA TYR A 24 -21.08 -3.96 -6.59
C TYR A 24 -20.52 -2.81 -5.75
N ALA A 25 -19.40 -2.19 -6.13
CA ALA A 25 -18.82 -1.11 -5.33
C ALA A 25 -19.67 0.17 -5.42
N ILE A 26 -19.96 0.78 -4.28
CA ILE A 26 -20.47 2.16 -4.25
C ILE A 26 -19.28 3.11 -4.36
N ARG A 27 -19.36 4.08 -5.27
CA ARG A 27 -18.37 5.13 -5.45
C ARG A 27 -18.78 6.38 -4.70
N PHE A 28 -17.78 7.13 -4.27
CA PHE A 28 -17.94 8.41 -3.62
C PHE A 28 -17.25 9.50 -4.45
N PRO A 29 -17.82 9.88 -5.61
CA PRO A 29 -17.25 10.92 -6.45
C PRO A 29 -17.22 12.24 -5.70
N GLY A 30 -16.11 12.99 -5.82
CA GLY A 30 -15.95 14.29 -5.16
C GLY A 30 -15.60 14.24 -3.68
N VAL A 31 -15.56 13.07 -3.05
CA VAL A 31 -14.97 12.92 -1.71
C VAL A 31 -13.45 12.93 -1.87
N THR A 32 -12.84 14.08 -1.61
CA THR A 32 -11.41 14.29 -1.74
C THR A 32 -10.72 14.34 -0.40
N TYR A 33 -9.47 13.87 -0.37
CA TYR A 33 -8.57 14.07 0.72
C TYR A 33 -8.14 15.56 0.79
N GLY A 34 -8.19 16.12 2.00
CA GLY A 34 -7.65 17.47 2.26
C GLY A 34 -8.63 18.36 3.03
N GLY A 35 -8.12 18.96 4.10
CA GLY A 35 -8.90 19.75 5.07
C GLY A 35 -9.27 21.15 4.60
N GLY A 36 -9.90 21.33 3.49
CA GLY A 36 -10.28 22.68 3.04
C GLY A 36 -11.40 22.76 2.03
N SER A 37 -11.75 21.69 1.39
CA SER A 37 -12.90 21.73 0.50
C SER A 37 -14.19 21.42 1.27
N LEU A 38 -15.07 22.38 1.33
CA LEU A 38 -16.50 22.11 1.45
C LEU A 38 -16.84 20.99 0.48
N PRO A 39 -17.80 20.12 0.83
CA PRO A 39 -18.29 19.15 -0.14
C PRO A 39 -18.58 19.87 -1.44
N PRO A 40 -18.24 19.29 -2.61
CA PRO A 40 -18.50 19.92 -3.90
C PRO A 40 -19.94 20.43 -3.96
N SER A 41 -20.16 21.53 -4.64
CA SER A 41 -21.48 22.19 -4.72
C SER A 41 -22.60 21.25 -5.20
N TRP A 42 -22.27 20.18 -5.93
CA TRP A 42 -23.21 19.13 -6.35
C TRP A 42 -23.65 18.20 -5.21
N LEU A 43 -22.88 18.08 -4.11
CA LEU A 43 -23.33 17.39 -2.87
C LEU A 43 -24.32 18.23 -2.08
N THR A 44 -24.30 19.55 -2.24
CA THR A 44 -25.17 20.50 -1.53
C THR A 44 -26.31 21.04 -2.39
N SER A 45 -26.19 20.94 -3.73
CA SER A 45 -27.26 21.33 -4.66
C SER A 45 -28.03 20.09 -5.13
N ALA A 46 -29.30 20.05 -4.80
CA ALA A 46 -30.26 19.07 -5.33
C ALA A 46 -30.49 19.18 -6.85
N ALA A 47 -29.76 20.05 -7.54
CA ALA A 47 -29.87 20.28 -8.98
C ALA A 47 -28.88 19.40 -9.74
N GLY A 48 -29.21 18.15 -9.97
CA GLY A 48 -28.42 17.23 -10.79
C GLY A 48 -28.51 15.76 -10.41
N VAL A 49 -29.11 15.45 -9.29
CA VAL A 49 -29.48 14.08 -8.94
C VAL A 49 -30.94 13.91 -9.31
N ASN A 50 -31.25 12.96 -10.16
CA ASN A 50 -32.64 12.56 -10.37
C ASN A 50 -33.27 12.35 -9.01
N ASN A 51 -34.24 13.21 -8.67
CA ASN A 51 -34.96 13.19 -7.40
C ASN A 51 -35.95 12.01 -7.25
N ASN A 52 -35.94 11.04 -8.15
CA ASN A 52 -36.73 9.83 -8.01
C ASN A 52 -35.97 8.85 -7.10
N VAL A 53 -36.19 9.00 -5.81
CA VAL A 53 -35.71 8.07 -4.77
C VAL A 53 -36.20 6.65 -5.06
N GLU A 54 -37.38 6.50 -5.69
CA GLU A 54 -37.95 5.21 -6.10
C GLU A 54 -37.13 4.50 -7.20
N GLU A 55 -36.50 5.25 -8.14
CA GLU A 55 -35.61 4.66 -9.14
C GLU A 55 -34.24 4.21 -8.55
N LEU A 56 -33.83 4.79 -7.41
CA LEU A 56 -32.55 4.42 -6.75
C LEU A 56 -32.66 3.11 -5.95
N ASP A 57 -33.86 2.70 -5.62
CA ASP A 57 -34.12 1.48 -4.85
C ASP A 57 -34.39 0.24 -5.70
N ASP A 58 -34.28 0.36 -7.04
CA ASP A 58 -34.38 -0.78 -7.95
C ASP A 58 -33.14 -1.70 -7.81
N PRO A 59 -33.33 -2.96 -7.35
CA PRO A 59 -32.22 -3.90 -7.17
C PRO A 59 -31.46 -4.22 -8.45
N ASP A 60 -32.07 -4.06 -9.62
CA ASP A 60 -31.45 -4.34 -10.93
C ASP A 60 -30.45 -3.25 -11.35
N LEU A 61 -30.58 -2.02 -10.83
CA LEU A 61 -29.59 -0.96 -11.02
C LEU A 61 -28.23 -1.28 -10.38
N LEU A 62 -28.16 -2.21 -9.45
CA LEU A 62 -26.94 -2.62 -8.75
C LEU A 62 -26.17 -3.76 -9.45
N SER A 63 -26.39 -3.96 -10.72
CA SER A 63 -25.59 -4.87 -11.56
C SER A 63 -24.17 -4.37 -11.82
N GLY A 64 -23.81 -3.16 -11.36
CA GLY A 64 -22.54 -2.50 -11.57
C GLY A 64 -22.09 -1.60 -10.41
N VAL A 65 -21.13 -0.73 -10.70
CA VAL A 65 -20.68 0.31 -9.78
C VAL A 65 -21.65 1.48 -9.84
N VAL A 66 -22.22 1.85 -8.70
CA VAL A 66 -23.14 2.99 -8.57
C VAL A 66 -22.51 4.09 -7.70
N ASP A 67 -22.96 5.32 -7.90
CA ASP A 67 -22.56 6.43 -7.06
C ASP A 67 -23.34 6.40 -5.72
N ALA A 68 -22.69 6.81 -4.65
CA ALA A 68 -23.31 6.85 -3.34
C ALA A 68 -24.53 7.79 -3.33
N PRO A 69 -25.65 7.38 -2.70
CA PRO A 69 -26.78 8.27 -2.50
C PRO A 69 -26.35 9.50 -1.71
N PRO A 70 -26.98 10.67 -1.89
CA PRO A 70 -26.50 11.96 -1.36
C PRO A 70 -26.18 11.92 0.14
N ARG A 71 -27.03 11.29 0.94
CA ARG A 71 -26.82 11.15 2.39
C ARG A 71 -25.54 10.37 2.72
N LEU A 72 -25.38 9.18 2.15
CA LEU A 72 -24.20 8.34 2.40
C LEU A 72 -22.93 9.06 1.90
N ALA A 73 -23.00 9.79 0.79
CA ALA A 73 -21.90 10.61 0.28
C ALA A 73 -21.52 11.75 1.26
N MET A 74 -22.51 12.40 1.87
CA MET A 74 -22.28 13.44 2.88
C MET A 74 -21.64 12.85 4.15
N GLU A 75 -22.13 11.73 4.65
CA GLU A 75 -21.57 11.03 5.80
C GLU A 75 -20.12 10.61 5.54
N MET A 76 -19.80 10.09 4.35
CA MET A 76 -18.43 9.76 3.95
C MET A 76 -17.55 11.02 3.88
N ALA A 77 -18.04 12.10 3.28
CA ALA A 77 -17.30 13.35 3.17
C ALA A 77 -16.98 13.93 4.56
N ASP A 78 -17.91 13.86 5.50
CA ASP A 78 -17.70 14.29 6.86
C ASP A 78 -16.68 13.41 7.60
N LEU A 79 -16.78 12.08 7.49
CA LEU A 79 -15.79 11.15 8.02
C LEU A 79 -14.39 11.46 7.48
N ILE A 80 -14.26 11.66 6.17
CA ILE A 80 -12.95 11.96 5.56
C ILE A 80 -12.43 13.30 6.05
N ARG A 81 -13.26 14.33 6.11
CA ARG A 81 -12.89 15.62 6.68
C ARG A 81 -12.42 15.46 8.13
N PHE A 82 -13.20 14.79 8.98
CA PHE A 82 -12.83 14.50 10.36
C PHE A 82 -11.48 13.78 10.48
N LYS A 83 -11.19 12.81 9.61
CA LYS A 83 -9.97 12.01 9.66
C LYS A 83 -8.76 12.64 8.97
N THR A 84 -8.93 13.65 8.11
CA THR A 84 -7.82 14.22 7.30
C THR A 84 -7.49 15.67 7.62
N SER A 85 -8.40 16.45 8.22
CA SER A 85 -8.16 17.84 8.60
C SER A 85 -7.03 17.97 9.62
N THR A 86 -6.33 19.10 9.64
CA THR A 86 -5.29 19.38 10.64
C THR A 86 -5.86 19.42 12.05
N LEU A 87 -6.98 20.10 12.23
CA LEU A 87 -7.71 20.16 13.50
C LEU A 87 -9.11 19.58 13.34
N THR A 88 -9.64 18.98 14.40
CA THR A 88 -11.05 18.60 14.48
C THR A 88 -11.92 19.82 14.72
N ALA A 89 -13.21 19.73 14.39
CA ALA A 89 -14.19 20.73 14.82
C ALA A 89 -14.27 20.78 16.36
N ILE A 90 -14.69 21.93 16.89
CA ILE A 90 -14.85 22.13 18.34
C ILE A 90 -15.81 21.08 18.89
N GLY A 91 -15.45 20.46 20.01
CA GLY A 91 -16.24 19.41 20.66
C GLY A 91 -15.95 18.00 20.17
N PHE A 92 -15.15 17.82 19.10
CA PHE A 92 -14.80 16.51 18.58
C PHE A 92 -13.35 16.15 18.89
N GLN A 93 -13.12 14.86 19.16
CA GLN A 93 -11.79 14.29 19.40
C GLN A 93 -11.51 13.16 18.42
N ARG A 94 -10.24 13.00 18.03
CA ARG A 94 -9.82 11.88 17.19
C ARG A 94 -8.47 11.33 17.61
N ASN A 95 -8.25 10.08 17.31
CA ASN A 95 -6.95 9.43 17.43
C ASN A 95 -6.33 9.31 16.03
N GLY A 96 -5.28 10.10 15.78
CA GLY A 96 -4.52 10.08 14.54
C GLY A 96 -5.23 10.70 13.32
N VAL A 97 -4.42 11.04 12.33
CA VAL A 97 -4.84 11.64 11.05
C VAL A 97 -4.57 10.63 9.94
N TRP A 98 -5.50 10.48 9.01
CA TRP A 98 -5.29 9.64 7.84
C TRP A 98 -4.52 10.40 6.77
N GLY A 99 -3.46 9.77 6.24
CA GLY A 99 -2.84 10.22 5.00
C GLY A 99 -3.71 9.87 3.78
N GLU A 100 -3.40 10.48 2.65
CA GLU A 100 -4.15 10.36 1.39
C GLU A 100 -4.37 8.89 0.98
N GLU A 101 -3.31 8.08 0.99
CA GLU A 101 -3.37 6.65 0.63
C GLU A 101 -4.29 5.87 1.59
N THR A 102 -4.26 6.19 2.89
CA THR A 102 -5.13 5.56 3.89
C THR A 102 -6.59 5.97 3.69
N ALA A 103 -6.85 7.25 3.49
CA ALA A 103 -8.20 7.77 3.26
C ALA A 103 -8.81 7.13 2.00
N SER A 104 -8.09 7.15 0.88
CA SER A 104 -8.51 6.52 -0.38
C SER A 104 -8.81 5.03 -0.22
N GLN A 105 -7.95 4.29 0.49
CA GLN A 105 -8.17 2.88 0.77
C GLN A 105 -9.43 2.65 1.61
N LYS A 106 -9.68 3.48 2.63
CA LYS A 106 -10.86 3.32 3.49
C LYS A 106 -12.16 3.67 2.75
N ILE A 107 -12.13 4.67 1.88
CA ILE A 107 -13.26 4.99 0.98
C ILE A 107 -13.59 3.77 0.10
N GLU A 108 -12.58 3.15 -0.54
CA GLU A 108 -12.79 1.94 -1.36
C GLU A 108 -13.35 0.78 -0.54
N HIS A 109 -12.78 0.53 0.64
CA HIS A 109 -13.20 -0.58 1.50
C HIS A 109 -14.65 -0.45 1.98
N LEU A 110 -15.02 0.73 2.45
CA LEU A 110 -16.39 1.03 2.90
C LEU A 110 -17.36 1.02 1.71
N GLY A 111 -16.96 1.54 0.55
CA GLY A 111 -17.73 1.45 -0.68
C GLY A 111 -18.04 0.01 -1.11
N LEU A 112 -17.09 -0.91 -0.92
CA LEU A 112 -17.31 -2.33 -1.17
C LEU A 112 -18.27 -2.96 -0.16
N MET A 113 -18.23 -2.55 1.10
CA MET A 113 -19.15 -3.03 2.13
C MET A 113 -20.59 -2.55 1.88
N PHE A 114 -20.78 -1.25 1.67
CA PHE A 114 -22.08 -0.69 1.37
C PHE A 114 -22.65 -1.24 0.06
N GLY A 115 -21.80 -1.45 -0.93
CA GLY A 115 -22.20 -2.08 -2.19
C GLY A 115 -22.63 -3.54 -2.02
N ALA A 116 -22.00 -4.30 -1.12
CA ALA A 116 -22.44 -5.66 -0.80
C ALA A 116 -23.80 -5.66 -0.09
N LEU A 117 -24.03 -4.70 0.83
CA LEU A 117 -25.32 -4.54 1.49
C LEU A 117 -26.45 -4.20 0.51
N ALA A 118 -26.16 -3.32 -0.47
CA ALA A 118 -27.17 -2.87 -1.42
C ALA A 118 -27.41 -3.86 -2.57
N ALA A 119 -26.43 -4.62 -3.00
CA ALA A 119 -26.55 -5.52 -4.14
C ALA A 119 -27.68 -6.56 -3.94
N SER A 120 -28.41 -6.84 -5.03
CA SER A 120 -29.54 -7.78 -5.03
C SER A 120 -29.14 -9.18 -4.56
N PRO A 121 -29.93 -9.84 -3.71
CA PRO A 121 -29.74 -11.25 -3.33
C PRO A 121 -29.83 -12.22 -4.50
N ALA A 122 -30.68 -11.89 -5.50
CA ALA A 122 -30.86 -12.70 -6.71
C ALA A 122 -29.77 -12.47 -7.75
N GLY A 123 -28.99 -11.37 -7.63
CA GLY A 123 -27.94 -11.01 -8.56
C GLY A 123 -26.66 -11.85 -8.42
N ILE A 124 -25.74 -11.68 -9.37
CA ILE A 124 -24.43 -12.37 -9.39
C ILE A 124 -23.62 -12.14 -8.10
N VAL A 125 -23.81 -10.98 -7.47
CA VAL A 125 -23.13 -10.59 -6.22
C VAL A 125 -23.68 -11.30 -5.02
N LYS A 126 -24.97 -11.69 -5.05
CA LYS A 126 -25.69 -12.27 -3.90
C LYS A 126 -25.56 -11.38 -2.66
N GLY A 127 -25.85 -10.09 -2.83
CA GLY A 127 -25.80 -9.10 -1.75
C GLY A 127 -26.98 -9.23 -0.78
N ARG A 128 -27.21 -8.21 0.04
CA ARG A 128 -28.31 -8.22 1.02
C ARG A 128 -29.62 -7.62 0.48
N GLY A 129 -29.53 -6.74 -0.52
CA GLY A 129 -30.71 -6.05 -1.08
C GLY A 129 -31.20 -4.89 -0.21
N VAL A 130 -30.33 -4.29 0.59
CA VAL A 130 -30.69 -3.09 1.37
C VAL A 130 -30.92 -1.93 0.41
N PRO A 131 -32.06 -1.25 0.46
CA PRO A 131 -32.33 -0.09 -0.37
C PRO A 131 -31.24 0.99 -0.24
N LEU A 132 -30.85 1.62 -1.35
CA LEU A 132 -29.81 2.66 -1.33
C LEU A 132 -30.14 3.81 -0.38
N SER A 133 -31.43 4.17 -0.29
CA SER A 133 -31.95 5.21 0.61
C SER A 133 -31.76 4.89 2.11
N GLN A 134 -31.59 3.61 2.46
CA GLN A 134 -31.37 3.15 3.83
C GLN A 134 -29.90 3.01 4.20
N LEU A 135 -28.97 3.15 3.26
CA LEU A 135 -27.55 3.08 3.54
C LEU A 135 -27.09 4.29 4.36
N SER A 136 -26.47 4.02 5.49
CA SER A 136 -25.88 5.00 6.40
C SER A 136 -24.77 4.37 7.21
N PHE A 137 -23.82 5.18 7.66
CA PHE A 137 -22.77 4.74 8.60
C PHE A 137 -23.35 4.30 9.95
N GLY A 138 -24.56 4.74 10.31
CA GLY A 138 -25.27 4.23 11.49
C GLY A 138 -25.48 2.72 11.48
N LEU A 139 -25.59 2.09 10.30
CA LEU A 139 -25.70 0.62 10.19
C LEU A 139 -24.47 -0.11 10.77
N LEU A 140 -23.31 0.52 10.79
CA LEU A 140 -22.05 -0.10 11.21
C LEU A 140 -21.94 -0.33 12.72
N VAL A 141 -22.90 0.16 13.51
CA VAL A 141 -22.96 -0.07 14.97
C VAL A 141 -23.65 -1.40 15.30
N PHE A 142 -24.36 -1.99 14.36
CA PHE A 142 -25.16 -3.18 14.60
C PHE A 142 -24.38 -4.47 14.29
N PRO A 143 -24.17 -5.36 15.27
CA PRO A 143 -23.42 -6.62 15.10
C PRO A 143 -23.92 -7.48 13.95
N GLY A 144 -25.24 -7.60 13.74
CA GLY A 144 -25.83 -8.42 12.69
C GLY A 144 -25.42 -8.00 11.27
N VAL A 145 -25.17 -6.70 11.04
CA VAL A 145 -24.66 -6.20 9.75
C VAL A 145 -23.26 -6.75 9.46
N TRP A 146 -22.41 -6.82 10.48
CA TRP A 146 -21.05 -7.34 10.34
C TRP A 146 -21.01 -8.85 10.24
N ASP A 147 -21.80 -9.55 11.04
CA ASP A 147 -21.89 -11.01 10.96
C ASP A 147 -22.36 -11.46 9.57
N TRP A 148 -23.37 -10.79 9.02
CA TRP A 148 -23.78 -11.03 7.65
C TRP A 148 -22.65 -10.75 6.65
N TYR A 149 -21.99 -9.60 6.76
CA TYR A 149 -20.93 -9.22 5.83
C TYR A 149 -19.76 -10.21 5.87
N LEU A 150 -19.34 -10.63 7.05
CA LEU A 150 -18.25 -11.60 7.22
C LEU A 150 -18.63 -12.96 6.62
N GLN A 151 -19.85 -13.47 6.90
CA GLN A 151 -20.34 -14.72 6.32
C GLN A 151 -20.47 -14.65 4.80
N TRP A 152 -20.99 -13.53 4.28
CA TRP A 152 -21.07 -13.30 2.85
C TRP A 152 -19.68 -13.29 2.20
N ARG A 153 -18.69 -12.71 2.85
CA ARG A 153 -17.30 -12.74 2.38
C ARG A 153 -16.73 -14.15 2.36
N GLU A 154 -16.98 -14.91 3.42
CA GLU A 154 -16.54 -16.30 3.52
C GLU A 154 -17.17 -17.17 2.43
N GLN A 155 -18.49 -17.08 2.25
CA GLN A 155 -19.18 -17.83 1.19
C GLN A 155 -18.65 -17.54 -0.20
N ARG A 156 -18.27 -16.30 -0.49
CA ARG A 156 -17.69 -15.91 -1.78
C ARG A 156 -16.26 -16.37 -2.00
N ARG A 157 -15.48 -16.53 -0.94
CA ARG A 157 -14.04 -16.86 -1.00
C ARG A 157 -13.72 -18.29 -0.57
N GLY A 158 -14.55 -18.87 0.26
CA GLY A 158 -14.29 -20.15 0.91
C GLY A 158 -13.36 -20.07 2.12
N PHE A 159 -12.88 -18.90 2.50
CA PHE A 159 -12.00 -18.68 3.65
C PHE A 159 -11.89 -17.20 4.02
N TYR A 160 -11.50 -16.93 5.28
CA TYR A 160 -11.15 -15.60 5.77
C TYR A 160 -9.69 -15.24 5.46
N THR A 161 -9.43 -13.95 5.36
CA THR A 161 -8.12 -13.35 5.16
C THR A 161 -7.92 -12.17 6.11
N LYS A 162 -6.74 -11.58 6.11
CA LYS A 162 -6.46 -10.34 6.84
C LYS A 162 -7.39 -9.17 6.46
N TRP A 163 -8.00 -9.21 5.29
CA TRP A 163 -8.96 -8.20 4.86
C TRP A 163 -10.17 -8.08 5.80
N GLU A 164 -10.76 -9.20 6.19
CA GLU A 164 -11.94 -9.22 7.05
C GLU A 164 -11.60 -8.68 8.43
N GLU A 165 -10.44 -9.04 8.95
CA GLU A 165 -9.92 -8.47 10.20
C GLU A 165 -9.68 -6.96 10.09
N ASP A 166 -9.04 -6.49 9.01
CA ASP A 166 -8.78 -5.08 8.77
C ASP A 166 -10.08 -4.25 8.66
N MET A 167 -11.15 -4.83 8.11
CA MET A 167 -12.47 -4.20 8.06
C MET A 167 -13.08 -4.05 9.46
N LEU A 168 -13.02 -5.09 10.30
CA LEU A 168 -13.45 -5.00 11.69
C LEU A 168 -12.66 -3.95 12.47
N MET A 169 -11.34 -3.87 12.26
CA MET A 169 -10.49 -2.85 12.88
C MET A 169 -10.88 -1.42 12.47
N VAL A 170 -11.32 -1.22 11.22
CA VAL A 170 -11.89 0.09 10.80
C VAL A 170 -13.14 0.42 11.60
N ALA A 171 -14.09 -0.51 11.70
CA ALA A 171 -15.33 -0.29 12.42
C ALA A 171 -15.08 -0.03 13.92
N MET A 172 -14.20 -0.82 14.52
CA MET A 172 -13.79 -0.61 15.92
C MET A 172 -13.14 0.77 16.13
N ALA A 173 -12.35 1.25 15.17
CA ALA A 173 -11.76 2.58 15.26
C ALA A 173 -12.80 3.69 15.11
N LEU A 174 -13.86 3.46 14.33
CA LEU A 174 -14.96 4.42 14.16
C LEU A 174 -15.92 4.47 15.35
N THR A 175 -16.04 3.37 16.11
CA THR A 175 -16.92 3.26 17.30
C THR A 175 -16.17 3.37 18.62
N ARG A 176 -14.86 3.60 18.61
CA ARG A 176 -14.00 3.68 19.81
C ARG A 176 -14.50 4.75 20.79
N ALA A 177 -14.38 4.48 22.08
CA ALA A 177 -14.70 5.44 23.13
C ALA A 177 -13.97 6.78 22.90
N GLU A 178 -14.65 7.89 23.13
CA GLU A 178 -14.22 9.27 23.04
C GLU A 178 -13.82 9.76 21.63
N VAL A 179 -13.06 8.96 20.86
CA VAL A 179 -12.40 9.39 19.62
C VAL A 179 -12.98 8.77 18.33
N GLY A 180 -13.97 7.87 18.47
CA GLY A 180 -14.64 7.24 17.34
C GLY A 180 -15.57 8.21 16.62
N TRP A 181 -15.46 8.35 15.30
CA TRP A 181 -16.32 9.26 14.55
C TRP A 181 -17.80 8.88 14.65
N ILE A 182 -18.16 7.59 14.46
CA ILE A 182 -19.54 7.13 14.58
C ILE A 182 -20.08 7.37 15.99
N ARG A 183 -19.26 7.12 17.02
CA ARG A 183 -19.67 7.32 18.43
C ARG A 183 -20.03 8.78 18.70
N GLN A 184 -19.31 9.70 18.10
CA GLN A 184 -19.54 11.15 18.29
C GLN A 184 -20.67 11.71 17.40
N HIS A 185 -21.33 10.86 16.58
CA HIS A 185 -22.42 11.23 15.68
C HIS A 185 -23.67 10.38 15.95
N PRO A 186 -24.32 10.50 17.12
CA PRO A 186 -25.52 9.73 17.45
C PRO A 186 -26.72 10.02 16.51
N GLU A 187 -26.69 11.16 15.82
CA GLU A 187 -27.68 11.54 14.81
C GLU A 187 -27.72 10.58 13.60
N LEU A 188 -26.66 9.81 13.36
CA LEU A 188 -26.63 8.77 12.32
C LEU A 188 -27.75 7.72 12.53
N LEU A 189 -28.16 7.50 13.79
CA LEU A 189 -29.22 6.57 14.12
C LEU A 189 -30.57 6.97 13.51
N LYS A 190 -30.84 8.27 13.30
CA LYS A 190 -32.09 8.76 12.69
C LYS A 190 -32.32 8.17 11.31
N ASN A 191 -31.26 7.72 10.65
CA ASN A 191 -31.27 7.18 9.29
C ASN A 191 -31.38 5.65 9.26
N VAL A 192 -31.26 4.99 10.39
CA VAL A 192 -31.34 3.53 10.50
C VAL A 192 -32.81 3.09 10.60
N ARG A 193 -33.14 2.04 9.87
CA ARG A 193 -34.45 1.37 9.92
C ARG A 193 -34.23 -0.11 10.21
N PRO A 194 -35.22 -0.81 10.77
CA PRO A 194 -35.16 -2.26 10.92
C PRO A 194 -34.89 -2.93 9.57
N ILE A 195 -33.99 -3.89 9.54
CA ILE A 195 -33.67 -4.71 8.37
C ILE A 195 -33.76 -6.17 8.81
N GLU A 196 -34.71 -6.89 8.22
CA GLU A 196 -34.94 -8.30 8.57
C GLU A 196 -33.63 -9.12 8.56
N GLY A 197 -33.36 -9.80 9.69
CA GLY A 197 -32.17 -10.64 9.85
C GLY A 197 -30.82 -9.87 9.94
N LEU A 198 -30.84 -8.52 10.04
CA LEU A 198 -29.66 -7.70 10.28
C LEU A 198 -29.81 -6.78 11.49
N ILE A 199 -30.94 -6.11 11.62
CA ILE A 199 -31.21 -5.10 12.66
C ILE A 199 -32.62 -5.23 13.12
N ALA A 200 -32.80 -5.66 14.35
CA ALA A 200 -34.12 -5.75 14.98
C ALA A 200 -34.60 -4.37 15.49
N PRO A 201 -35.93 -4.13 15.54
CA PRO A 201 -36.48 -2.90 16.11
C PRO A 201 -35.95 -2.59 17.53
N GLU A 202 -35.83 -3.60 18.37
CA GLU A 202 -35.37 -3.49 19.75
C GLU A 202 -33.93 -3.02 19.86
N GLU A 203 -33.06 -3.37 18.88
CA GLU A 203 -31.68 -2.91 18.81
C GLU A 203 -31.62 -1.42 18.51
N ILE A 204 -32.52 -0.93 17.64
CA ILE A 204 -32.61 0.52 17.33
C ILE A 204 -33.13 1.29 18.55
N GLU A 205 -34.14 0.75 19.25
CA GLU A 205 -34.65 1.35 20.47
C GLU A 205 -33.59 1.39 21.58
N PHE A 206 -32.80 0.33 21.72
CA PHE A 206 -31.68 0.31 22.65
C PHE A 206 -30.62 1.41 22.25
N ALA A 207 -30.23 1.46 20.98
CA ALA A 207 -29.29 2.44 20.49
C ALA A 207 -29.80 3.91 20.63
N ALA A 208 -31.13 4.12 20.52
CA ALA A 208 -31.76 5.42 20.73
C ALA A 208 -31.70 5.88 22.19
N ARG A 209 -31.80 4.93 23.14
CA ARG A 209 -31.69 5.21 24.57
C ARG A 209 -30.25 5.36 25.04
N ASP A 210 -29.34 4.53 24.49
CA ASP A 210 -27.95 4.50 24.88
C ASP A 210 -27.07 4.20 23.66
N TRP A 211 -26.73 5.26 22.90
CA TRP A 211 -25.84 5.16 21.74
C TRP A 211 -24.43 4.70 22.10
N ASN A 212 -23.91 5.17 23.23
CA ASN A 212 -22.59 4.77 23.71
C ASN A 212 -22.57 3.28 24.08
N GLY A 213 -23.59 2.81 24.76
CA GLY A 213 -23.76 1.38 25.08
C GLY A 213 -23.86 0.51 23.83
N ALA A 214 -24.56 0.96 22.79
CA ALA A 214 -24.63 0.27 21.50
C ALA A 214 -23.25 0.21 20.82
N CYS A 215 -22.50 1.30 20.80
CA CYS A 215 -21.12 1.32 20.30
C CYS A 215 -20.20 0.38 21.10
N ASP A 216 -20.34 0.31 22.42
CA ASP A 216 -19.54 -0.59 23.27
C ASP A 216 -19.92 -2.08 23.06
N ALA A 217 -21.19 -2.37 22.91
CA ALA A 217 -21.67 -3.71 22.57
C ALA A 217 -21.10 -4.19 21.23
N PHE A 218 -21.16 -3.32 20.21
CA PHE A 218 -20.54 -3.58 18.91
C PHE A 218 -19.03 -3.78 19.04
N HIS A 219 -18.32 -2.90 19.75
CA HIS A 219 -16.87 -2.98 19.89
C HIS A 219 -16.43 -4.32 20.52
N ARG A 220 -17.13 -4.79 21.57
CA ARG A 220 -16.86 -6.11 22.17
C ARG A 220 -17.14 -7.24 21.18
N HIS A 221 -18.25 -7.17 20.45
CA HIS A 221 -18.60 -8.17 19.44
C HIS A 221 -17.53 -8.24 18.34
N ALA A 222 -17.15 -7.10 17.76
CA ALA A 222 -16.12 -7.01 16.72
C ALA A 222 -14.76 -7.52 17.19
N ALA A 223 -14.37 -7.24 18.45
CA ALA A 223 -13.14 -7.76 19.04
C ALA A 223 -13.15 -9.30 19.14
N ASN A 224 -14.30 -9.89 19.51
CA ASN A 224 -14.45 -11.34 19.56
C ASN A 224 -14.38 -11.96 18.15
N ARG A 225 -15.12 -11.39 17.18
CA ARG A 225 -15.06 -11.84 15.78
C ARG A 225 -13.64 -11.70 15.17
N SER A 226 -12.92 -10.65 15.51
CA SER A 226 -11.53 -10.50 15.10
C SER A 226 -10.65 -11.65 15.61
N LYS A 227 -10.79 -12.06 16.89
CA LYS A 227 -10.06 -13.20 17.45
C LYS A 227 -10.43 -14.53 16.80
N GLU A 228 -11.72 -14.73 16.49
CA GLU A 228 -12.19 -15.94 15.80
C GLU A 228 -11.59 -16.02 14.39
N ILE A 229 -11.64 -14.91 13.64
CA ILE A 229 -11.07 -14.84 12.28
C ILE A 229 -9.55 -15.07 12.31
N GLN A 230 -8.82 -14.46 13.25
CA GLN A 230 -7.38 -14.64 13.40
C GLN A 230 -6.96 -16.12 13.54
N ARG A 231 -7.79 -16.95 14.18
CA ARG A 231 -7.52 -18.39 14.36
C ARG A 231 -7.64 -19.22 13.09
N VAL A 232 -8.50 -18.77 12.15
CA VAL A 232 -8.86 -19.54 10.95
C VAL A 232 -8.47 -18.88 9.64
N MET A 233 -8.06 -17.61 9.69
CA MET A 233 -7.67 -16.89 8.48
C MET A 233 -6.48 -17.55 7.80
N ARG A 234 -6.60 -17.69 6.49
CA ARG A 234 -5.48 -18.17 5.68
C ARG A 234 -4.51 -17.04 5.42
N VAL A 235 -3.27 -17.28 5.80
CA VAL A 235 -2.15 -16.50 5.26
C VAL A 235 -2.03 -16.92 3.80
N HIS A 236 -2.32 -16.02 2.88
CA HIS A 236 -2.38 -16.33 1.45
C HIS A 236 -1.08 -16.94 0.90
N ARG A 237 0.04 -16.50 1.45
CA ARG A 237 1.38 -16.92 1.09
C ARG A 237 2.34 -16.34 2.12
N ASP A 238 3.34 -17.10 2.52
CA ASP A 238 4.44 -16.51 3.30
C ASP A 238 5.05 -15.37 2.46
N PRO A 239 5.07 -14.12 2.97
CA PRO A 239 5.65 -13.00 2.25
C PRO A 239 7.11 -13.22 1.86
N PHE A 240 7.82 -14.11 2.54
CA PHE A 240 9.22 -14.46 2.29
C PHE A 240 9.39 -15.62 1.32
N GLU A 241 8.36 -16.44 1.08
CA GLU A 241 8.42 -17.57 0.14
C GLU A 241 9.05 -17.21 -1.21
N PRO A 242 8.74 -16.06 -1.84
CA PRO A 242 9.34 -15.71 -3.13
C PRO A 242 10.86 -15.54 -3.13
N ILE A 243 11.43 -15.22 -1.97
CA ILE A 243 12.86 -14.91 -1.81
C ILE A 243 13.55 -15.87 -0.84
N MET A 244 12.90 -16.96 -0.44
CA MET A 244 13.44 -17.88 0.58
C MET A 244 14.82 -18.41 0.18
N CYS A 245 15.03 -18.80 -1.08
CA CYS A 245 16.32 -19.24 -1.60
C CYS A 245 17.43 -18.18 -1.45
N VAL A 246 17.08 -16.90 -1.41
CA VAL A 246 18.02 -15.81 -1.16
C VAL A 246 18.28 -15.63 0.34
N LEU A 247 17.23 -15.71 1.16
CA LEU A 247 17.36 -15.55 2.61
C LEU A 247 18.15 -16.68 3.27
N GLU A 248 18.08 -17.89 2.70
CA GLU A 248 18.84 -19.06 3.15
C GLU A 248 20.34 -19.00 2.79
N ALA A 249 20.71 -18.20 1.79
CA ALA A 249 22.10 -18.03 1.40
C ALA A 249 22.93 -17.43 2.57
N GLU A 250 24.21 -17.77 2.62
CA GLU A 250 25.17 -17.22 3.60
C GLU A 250 25.21 -15.68 3.55
N SER A 251 25.20 -15.13 2.33
CA SER A 251 25.09 -13.69 2.08
C SER A 251 23.88 -13.38 1.20
N PRO A 252 22.71 -13.12 1.79
CA PRO A 252 21.49 -12.80 1.03
C PRO A 252 21.69 -11.63 0.06
N LEU A 253 22.44 -10.61 0.46
CA LEU A 253 22.72 -9.45 -0.38
C LEU A 253 23.58 -9.81 -1.58
N ALA A 254 24.63 -10.61 -1.39
CA ALA A 254 25.50 -11.06 -2.48
C ALA A 254 24.73 -11.96 -3.49
N GLU A 255 23.87 -12.84 -2.95
CA GLU A 255 23.02 -13.69 -3.79
C GLU A 255 22.08 -12.87 -4.66
N TYR A 256 21.38 -11.89 -4.07
CA TYR A 256 20.45 -11.05 -4.82
C TYR A 256 21.14 -10.12 -5.82
N ARG A 257 22.36 -9.67 -5.51
CA ARG A 257 23.19 -8.84 -6.40
C ARG A 257 23.43 -9.50 -7.76
N LYS A 258 23.46 -10.82 -7.84
CA LYS A 258 23.61 -11.57 -9.10
C LYS A 258 22.61 -11.13 -10.18
N ILE A 259 21.44 -10.60 -9.76
CA ILE A 259 20.43 -10.07 -10.70
C ILE A 259 20.99 -8.82 -11.42
N THR A 260 21.69 -7.96 -10.71
CA THR A 260 22.31 -6.77 -11.31
C THR A 260 23.41 -7.16 -12.30
N ASP A 261 24.19 -8.18 -11.98
CA ASP A 261 25.23 -8.71 -12.85
C ASP A 261 24.63 -9.33 -14.14
N GLU A 262 23.50 -10.04 -14.00
CA GLU A 262 22.77 -10.60 -15.16
C GLU A 262 22.16 -9.50 -16.05
N ILE A 263 21.71 -8.38 -15.47
CA ILE A 263 21.25 -7.20 -16.25
C ILE A 263 22.39 -6.64 -17.06
N LEU A 264 23.55 -6.39 -16.44
CA LEU A 264 24.72 -5.84 -17.11
C LEU A 264 25.23 -6.77 -18.23
N LYS A 265 25.32 -8.07 -17.95
CA LYS A 265 25.71 -9.08 -18.94
C LYS A 265 24.80 -9.09 -20.18
N ARG A 266 23.53 -8.76 -20.01
CA ARG A 266 22.52 -8.78 -21.06
C ARG A 266 22.08 -7.41 -21.52
N MET A 267 22.83 -6.39 -21.20
CA MET A 267 22.50 -5.02 -21.59
C MET A 267 22.55 -4.87 -23.11
N PRO A 268 21.45 -4.43 -23.75
CA PRO A 268 21.45 -4.19 -25.18
C PRO A 268 22.39 -3.06 -25.58
N ASP A 269 22.94 -3.13 -26.78
CA ASP A 269 23.68 -2.02 -27.37
C ASP A 269 22.79 -0.79 -27.53
N GLU A 270 23.22 0.35 -26.96
CA GLU A 270 22.42 1.56 -26.91
C GLU A 270 22.25 2.24 -28.27
N ASN A 271 23.21 2.08 -29.19
CA ASN A 271 23.14 2.68 -30.52
C ASN A 271 22.13 1.92 -31.39
N ARG A 272 22.12 0.59 -31.28
CA ARG A 272 21.23 -0.28 -32.06
C ARG A 272 19.85 -0.40 -31.47
N TYR A 273 19.75 -0.40 -30.12
CA TYR A 273 18.52 -0.63 -29.39
C TYR A 273 18.35 0.39 -28.23
N PRO A 274 18.18 1.69 -28.52
CA PRO A 274 18.23 2.75 -27.50
C PRO A 274 17.16 2.57 -26.41
N ARG A 275 15.95 2.20 -26.78
CA ARG A 275 14.86 2.00 -25.79
C ARG A 275 15.04 0.75 -24.92
N PRO A 276 15.35 -0.44 -25.46
CA PRO A 276 15.72 -1.60 -24.65
C PRO A 276 16.94 -1.36 -23.75
N ALA A 277 17.95 -0.63 -24.21
CA ALA A 277 19.11 -0.26 -23.41
C ALA A 277 18.71 0.66 -22.25
N ALA A 278 17.91 1.69 -22.50
CA ALA A 278 17.38 2.58 -21.47
C ALA A 278 16.53 1.83 -20.41
N GLU A 279 15.72 0.87 -20.83
CA GLU A 279 14.96 0.00 -19.92
C GLU A 279 15.87 -0.91 -19.08
N ALA A 280 16.98 -1.40 -19.64
CA ALA A 280 17.94 -2.23 -18.93
C ALA A 280 18.73 -1.41 -17.90
N VAL A 281 19.20 -0.21 -18.26
CA VAL A 281 19.88 0.71 -17.33
C VAL A 281 18.95 1.13 -16.19
N ARG A 282 17.70 1.48 -16.48
CA ARG A 282 16.70 1.74 -15.45
C ARG A 282 16.50 0.55 -14.53
N SER A 283 16.41 -0.67 -15.07
CA SER A 283 16.24 -1.89 -14.30
C SER A 283 17.42 -2.16 -13.37
N PHE A 284 18.64 -1.95 -13.87
CA PHE A 284 19.86 -2.03 -13.08
C PHE A 284 19.84 -1.04 -11.91
N LEU A 285 19.53 0.23 -12.19
CA LEU A 285 19.50 1.28 -11.17
C LEU A 285 18.37 1.09 -10.15
N LEU A 286 17.20 0.59 -10.56
CA LEU A 286 16.11 0.25 -9.65
C LEU A 286 16.57 -0.73 -8.57
N LEU A 287 17.23 -1.81 -8.97
CA LEU A 287 17.74 -2.83 -8.04
C LEU A 287 18.94 -2.30 -7.25
N ARG A 288 19.89 -1.64 -7.93
CA ARG A 288 21.11 -1.16 -7.32
C ARG A 288 20.85 -0.11 -6.23
N LEU A 289 20.02 0.90 -6.52
CA LEU A 289 19.63 1.90 -5.53
C LEU A 289 18.72 1.34 -4.46
N GLY A 290 17.85 0.42 -4.82
CA GLY A 290 17.03 -0.28 -3.84
C GLY A 290 17.86 -1.00 -2.78
N LEU A 291 18.92 -1.73 -3.19
CA LEU A 291 19.85 -2.43 -2.32
C LEU A 291 20.70 -1.49 -1.46
N HIS A 292 21.05 -0.32 -1.96
CA HIS A 292 21.83 0.66 -1.18
C HIS A 292 20.99 1.43 -0.18
N LEU A 293 19.76 1.78 -0.57
CA LEU A 293 18.96 2.75 0.18
C LEU A 293 17.96 2.09 1.14
N GLY A 294 17.60 0.83 0.93
CA GLY A 294 16.60 0.13 1.75
C GLY A 294 15.23 0.84 1.82
N LEU A 295 14.94 1.72 0.87
CA LEU A 295 13.77 2.58 0.89
C LEU A 295 12.46 1.80 0.65
N ARG A 296 11.37 2.28 1.26
CA ARG A 296 10.04 1.82 0.88
C ARG A 296 9.72 2.24 -0.56
N GLN A 297 8.88 1.45 -1.21
CA GLN A 297 8.45 1.69 -2.60
C GLN A 297 8.04 3.15 -2.85
N LYS A 298 7.30 3.77 -1.93
CA LYS A 298 6.87 5.16 -2.04
C LYS A 298 8.06 6.12 -2.17
N ASN A 299 9.02 6.02 -1.27
CA ASN A 299 10.19 6.90 -1.26
C ASN A 299 11.07 6.69 -2.51
N LEU A 300 11.27 5.44 -2.94
CA LEU A 300 12.05 5.15 -4.15
C LEU A 300 11.34 5.61 -5.43
N ARG A 301 10.03 5.41 -5.52
CA ARG A 301 9.20 5.82 -6.65
C ARG A 301 9.11 7.34 -6.81
N GLN A 302 9.03 8.05 -5.69
CA GLN A 302 8.88 9.51 -5.64
C GLN A 302 10.22 10.25 -5.50
N LEU A 303 11.34 9.52 -5.48
CA LEU A 303 12.67 10.13 -5.43
C LEU A 303 12.85 11.03 -6.65
N ARG A 304 13.03 12.32 -6.41
CA ARG A 304 13.32 13.31 -7.44
C ARG A 304 14.76 13.19 -7.90
N VAL A 305 15.07 13.79 -9.03
CA VAL A 305 16.44 13.91 -9.52
C VAL A 305 16.76 15.38 -9.82
N CYS A 306 17.91 15.84 -9.33
CA CYS A 306 18.53 17.10 -9.73
C CYS A 306 19.76 16.75 -10.58
N PRO A 307 19.76 16.98 -11.89
CA PRO A 307 20.92 16.75 -12.73
C PRO A 307 22.12 17.59 -12.27
N ARG A 308 23.33 17.10 -12.55
CA ARG A 308 24.57 17.82 -12.20
C ARG A 308 24.59 19.20 -12.86
N GLY A 309 25.03 20.21 -12.12
CA GLY A 309 25.05 21.60 -12.59
C GLY A 309 23.73 22.36 -12.44
N HIS A 310 22.69 21.73 -11.91
CA HIS A 310 21.42 22.39 -11.59
C HIS A 310 21.33 22.69 -10.08
N PHE A 311 20.52 23.70 -9.73
CA PHE A 311 20.26 24.01 -8.33
C PHE A 311 19.36 22.95 -7.68
N PRO A 312 19.79 22.35 -6.55
CA PRO A 312 19.00 21.37 -5.86
C PRO A 312 17.76 21.99 -5.23
N THR A 313 16.72 21.19 -5.08
CA THR A 313 15.50 21.60 -4.38
C THR A 313 15.79 21.85 -2.89
N SER A 314 15.29 22.96 -2.35
CA SER A 314 15.48 23.28 -0.93
C SER A 314 14.83 22.19 -0.04
N GLU A 315 15.43 21.96 1.12
CA GLU A 315 14.93 20.95 2.08
C GLU A 315 13.48 21.22 2.48
N ARG A 316 13.13 22.48 2.77
CA ARG A 316 11.76 22.90 3.07
C ARG A 316 10.76 22.53 1.97
N ARG A 317 11.13 22.72 0.70
CA ARG A 317 10.28 22.34 -0.43
C ARG A 317 10.14 20.82 -0.56
N LEU A 318 11.19 20.07 -0.26
CA LEU A 318 11.13 18.61 -0.20
C LEU A 318 10.24 18.13 0.96
N GLU A 319 10.25 18.82 2.09
CA GLU A 319 9.32 18.59 3.21
C GLU A 319 7.87 18.81 2.81
N ASP A 320 7.57 19.94 2.17
CA ASP A 320 6.22 20.27 1.68
C ASP A 320 5.71 19.20 0.69
N MET A 321 6.58 18.72 -0.20
CA MET A 321 6.28 17.68 -1.17
C MET A 321 6.31 16.26 -0.57
N LYS A 322 6.83 16.08 0.64
CA LYS A 322 7.05 14.78 1.32
C LYS A 322 7.79 13.77 0.44
N CYS A 323 8.83 14.22 -0.25
CA CYS A 323 9.66 13.38 -1.13
C CYS A 323 11.15 13.65 -0.93
N GLY A 324 12.00 12.76 -1.43
CA GLY A 324 13.44 12.93 -1.45
C GLY A 324 13.97 13.38 -2.81
N GLU A 325 15.25 13.70 -2.85
CA GLU A 325 15.97 14.07 -4.07
C GLU A 325 17.35 13.40 -4.13
N LEU A 326 17.69 12.89 -5.30
CA LEU A 326 19.06 12.50 -5.68
C LEU A 326 19.70 13.70 -6.37
N ARG A 327 20.85 14.15 -5.87
CA ARG A 327 21.54 15.34 -6.33
C ARG A 327 23.06 15.19 -6.23
N TRP A 328 23.79 15.96 -7.00
CA TRP A 328 25.24 16.02 -6.87
C TRP A 328 25.64 16.92 -5.70
N SER A 329 26.57 16.46 -4.88
CA SER A 329 27.18 17.21 -3.79
C SER A 329 28.63 17.55 -4.19
N ASP A 330 28.90 18.84 -4.50
CA ASP A 330 30.26 19.28 -4.81
C ASP A 330 31.20 19.14 -3.61
N ARG A 331 30.66 19.31 -2.40
CA ARG A 331 31.41 19.14 -1.16
C ARG A 331 31.94 17.73 -0.97
N GLU A 332 31.07 16.74 -1.20
CA GLU A 332 31.40 15.32 -0.99
C GLU A 332 31.91 14.66 -2.28
N ASN A 333 31.93 15.41 -3.40
CA ASN A 333 32.25 14.93 -4.72
C ASN A 333 31.53 13.63 -5.09
N GLY A 334 30.21 13.61 -4.85
CA GLY A 334 29.41 12.40 -5.00
C GLY A 334 27.90 12.63 -5.09
N TRP A 335 27.19 11.61 -5.55
CA TRP A 335 25.73 11.62 -5.60
C TRP A 335 25.14 11.42 -4.20
N GLU A 336 24.45 12.44 -3.71
CA GLU A 336 23.75 12.47 -2.42
C GLU A 336 22.26 12.14 -2.59
N VAL A 337 21.75 11.27 -1.75
CA VAL A 337 20.31 11.08 -1.54
C VAL A 337 19.92 11.82 -0.27
N LEU A 338 19.05 12.83 -0.41
CA LEU A 338 18.46 13.56 0.71
C LEU A 338 16.95 13.27 0.78
N ILE A 339 16.46 12.82 1.94
CA ILE A 339 15.03 12.59 2.16
C ILE A 339 14.65 13.19 3.53
N PRO A 340 13.79 14.21 3.58
CA PRO A 340 13.28 14.76 4.83
C PRO A 340 12.57 13.71 5.68
N SER A 341 12.67 13.82 7.00
CA SER A 341 12.04 12.86 7.94
C SER A 341 10.54 12.72 7.71
N VAL A 342 9.84 13.80 7.39
CA VAL A 342 8.39 13.84 7.11
C VAL A 342 7.96 13.01 5.89
N ALA A 343 8.89 12.65 5.01
CA ALA A 343 8.62 11.79 3.86
C ALA A 343 8.55 10.29 4.22
N PHE A 344 9.03 9.90 5.40
CA PHE A 344 8.97 8.52 5.86
C PHE A 344 7.67 8.20 6.59
N LYS A 345 7.21 6.95 6.46
CA LYS A 345 6.02 6.46 7.18
C LYS A 345 6.18 6.57 8.70
N ASN A 346 7.40 6.44 9.19
CA ASN A 346 7.75 6.46 10.61
C ASN A 346 8.27 7.83 11.07
N SER A 347 7.87 8.91 10.41
CA SER A 347 8.32 10.28 10.72
C SER A 347 8.03 10.73 12.16
N SER A 348 7.04 10.13 12.82
CA SER A 348 6.70 10.39 14.22
C SER A 348 7.50 9.56 15.22
N SER A 349 8.35 8.63 14.76
CA SER A 349 9.16 7.79 15.63
C SER A 349 10.34 8.58 16.19
N SER A 350 10.52 8.56 17.51
CA SER A 350 11.67 9.14 18.19
C SER A 350 12.99 8.42 17.85
N PHE A 351 12.93 7.19 17.33
CA PHE A 351 14.11 6.40 16.98
C PHE A 351 14.98 7.05 15.89
N PHE A 352 14.34 7.65 14.86
CA PHE A 352 15.07 8.35 13.78
C PHE A 352 15.28 9.83 14.06
N GLY A 353 14.58 10.41 15.02
CA GLY A 353 14.54 11.84 15.26
C GLY A 353 13.91 12.62 14.08
N GLN A 354 14.11 13.93 14.06
CA GLN A 354 13.61 14.80 13.00
C GLN A 354 14.64 15.11 11.91
N LYS A 355 15.83 14.47 11.99
CA LYS A 355 16.89 14.71 11.01
C LYS A 355 16.54 14.08 9.66
N PRO A 356 16.88 14.74 8.54
CA PRO A 356 16.74 14.15 7.22
C PRO A 356 17.68 12.95 7.05
N PHE A 357 17.23 11.97 6.27
CA PHE A 357 18.10 10.90 5.78
C PHE A 357 19.03 11.49 4.72
N ARG A 358 20.34 11.37 4.93
CA ARG A 358 21.38 11.76 3.98
C ARG A 358 22.32 10.59 3.75
N LEU A 359 22.57 10.26 2.50
CA LEU A 359 23.51 9.22 2.12
C LEU A 359 24.23 9.63 0.85
N ILE A 360 25.57 9.65 0.90
CA ILE A 360 26.39 9.71 -0.30
C ILE A 360 26.50 8.30 -0.86
N LEU A 361 26.11 8.12 -2.11
CA LEU A 361 26.20 6.83 -2.78
C LEU A 361 27.69 6.53 -3.07
N PRO A 362 28.19 5.34 -2.73
CA PRO A 362 29.54 4.97 -3.11
C PRO A 362 29.61 4.63 -4.61
N ASP A 363 30.60 5.17 -5.31
CA ASP A 363 30.85 4.81 -6.71
C ASP A 363 31.53 3.44 -6.81
N LEU A 364 30.76 2.38 -6.60
CA LEU A 364 31.21 1.00 -6.70
C LEU A 364 30.60 0.33 -7.92
N LEU A 365 31.41 -0.40 -8.68
CA LEU A 365 30.99 -1.13 -9.89
C LEU A 365 30.33 -0.19 -10.92
N ASP A 366 30.98 0.92 -11.21
CA ASP A 366 30.55 1.93 -12.20
C ASP A 366 29.15 2.53 -11.94
N LEU A 367 28.71 2.62 -10.68
CA LEU A 367 27.38 3.13 -10.36
C LEU A 367 27.15 4.52 -10.94
N TYR A 368 28.10 5.43 -10.78
CA TYR A 368 27.97 6.81 -11.27
C TYR A 368 27.88 6.86 -12.79
N LYS A 369 28.67 6.07 -13.49
CA LYS A 369 28.62 5.96 -14.96
C LYS A 369 27.22 5.61 -15.46
N TYR A 370 26.56 4.59 -14.86
CA TYR A 370 25.21 4.19 -15.24
C TYR A 370 24.17 5.22 -14.80
N LEU A 371 24.37 5.85 -13.65
CA LEU A 371 23.46 6.86 -13.11
C LEU A 371 23.45 8.12 -13.99
N GLU A 372 24.65 8.64 -14.35
CA GLU A 372 24.80 9.79 -15.23
C GLU A 372 24.28 9.48 -16.63
N ALA A 373 24.64 8.33 -17.20
CA ALA A 373 24.11 7.91 -18.49
C ALA A 373 22.57 7.81 -18.48
N TYR A 374 22.00 7.36 -17.36
CA TYR A 374 20.55 7.30 -17.20
C TYR A 374 19.93 8.70 -17.15
N ILE A 375 20.46 9.59 -16.35
CA ILE A 375 19.93 10.95 -16.16
C ILE A 375 20.02 11.73 -17.47
N ASP A 376 21.18 11.70 -18.11
CA ASP A 376 21.48 12.57 -19.25
C ASP A 376 20.91 12.08 -20.58
N ARG A 377 20.78 10.76 -20.76
CA ARG A 377 20.40 10.16 -22.05
C ARG A 377 19.20 9.23 -21.96
N HIS A 378 19.34 8.15 -21.19
CA HIS A 378 18.36 7.06 -21.21
C HIS A 378 16.99 7.47 -20.70
N ARG A 379 16.96 8.37 -19.71
CA ARG A 379 15.70 8.87 -19.14
C ARG A 379 14.89 9.64 -20.19
N GLY A 380 15.54 10.45 -21.01
CA GLY A 380 14.92 11.14 -22.16
C GLY A 380 14.32 10.17 -23.19
N VAL A 381 15.03 9.08 -23.50
CA VAL A 381 14.52 8.02 -24.40
C VAL A 381 13.25 7.36 -23.86
N LEU A 382 13.16 7.16 -22.54
CA LEU A 382 11.97 6.58 -21.91
C LEU A 382 10.78 7.55 -21.85
N LEU A 383 11.05 8.83 -21.62
CA LEU A 383 10.05 9.89 -21.58
C LEU A 383 9.41 10.12 -22.96
N GLY A 384 10.21 10.07 -24.03
CA GLY A 384 9.73 10.44 -25.35
C GLY A 384 9.07 11.84 -25.34
N PRO A 385 7.84 12.01 -25.84
CA PRO A 385 7.14 13.30 -25.89
C PRO A 385 6.43 13.67 -24.59
N ALA A 386 6.48 12.84 -23.55
CA ALA A 386 5.74 13.09 -22.32
C ALA A 386 6.40 14.18 -21.47
N LYS A 387 5.57 14.90 -20.71
CA LYS A 387 6.06 15.85 -19.71
C LYS A 387 6.86 15.12 -18.62
N ASP A 388 8.03 15.68 -18.30
CA ASP A 388 8.89 15.15 -17.25
C ASP A 388 8.25 15.34 -15.87
N PRO A 389 8.03 14.24 -15.10
CA PRO A 389 7.52 14.33 -13.74
C PRO A 389 8.57 14.81 -12.72
N GLY A 390 9.85 14.94 -13.11
CA GLY A 390 10.97 15.31 -12.23
C GLY A 390 11.39 14.21 -11.25
N THR A 391 10.85 12.99 -11.36
CA THR A 391 11.30 11.84 -10.56
C THR A 391 12.46 11.13 -11.23
N LEU A 392 13.36 10.51 -10.44
CA LEU A 392 14.48 9.74 -10.98
C LEU A 392 13.99 8.66 -11.93
N PHE A 393 13.07 7.82 -11.47
CA PHE A 393 12.54 6.72 -12.28
C PHE A 393 11.27 7.13 -13.00
N VAL A 394 11.25 6.89 -14.31
CA VAL A 394 10.12 7.18 -15.20
C VAL A 394 9.67 5.91 -15.94
N LYS A 395 8.37 5.85 -16.27
CA LYS A 395 7.84 4.78 -17.13
C LYS A 395 8.39 4.89 -18.54
N THR A 396 8.41 3.79 -19.26
CA THR A 396 8.53 3.84 -20.71
C THR A 396 7.19 4.32 -21.28
N VAL A 397 7.19 5.54 -21.82
CA VAL A 397 5.98 6.14 -22.39
C VAL A 397 5.62 5.44 -23.70
N LYS A 398 4.34 5.17 -23.86
CA LYS A 398 3.74 4.61 -25.08
C LYS A 398 2.91 5.69 -25.76
N THR A 399 2.65 5.53 -27.04
CA THR A 399 1.79 6.43 -27.83
C THR A 399 0.39 6.61 -27.26
N THR A 400 -0.08 5.66 -26.46
CA THR A 400 -1.44 5.65 -25.88
C THR A 400 -1.55 6.34 -24.51
N SER A 401 -0.43 6.78 -23.91
CA SER A 401 -0.44 7.45 -22.60
C SER A 401 0.80 8.31 -22.46
N LEU A 402 0.60 9.60 -22.20
CA LEU A 402 1.67 10.59 -21.98
C LEU A 402 2.05 10.73 -20.50
N ASP A 403 1.50 9.91 -19.60
CA ASP A 403 1.88 9.92 -18.18
C ASP A 403 3.13 9.09 -17.96
N ALA A 404 4.23 9.77 -17.62
CA ALA A 404 5.54 9.17 -17.36
C ALA A 404 5.79 8.84 -15.88
N ALA A 405 4.97 9.35 -14.95
CA ALA A 405 5.14 9.09 -13.52
C ALA A 405 4.70 7.68 -13.14
N TYR A 406 5.45 7.04 -12.26
CA TYR A 406 5.04 5.76 -11.70
C TYR A 406 3.99 5.97 -10.60
N ASP A 407 2.84 5.32 -10.71
CA ASP A 407 1.97 5.00 -9.58
C ASP A 407 2.48 3.74 -8.84
N SER A 408 1.87 3.42 -7.70
CA SER A 408 2.30 2.26 -6.88
C SER A 408 2.16 0.93 -7.62
N THR A 409 1.10 0.75 -8.38
CA THR A 409 0.82 -0.48 -9.14
C THR A 409 1.80 -0.65 -10.30
N LYS A 410 2.02 0.41 -11.07
CA LYS A 410 2.95 0.38 -12.22
C LYS A 410 4.39 0.22 -11.81
N PHE A 411 4.78 0.80 -10.68
CA PHE A 411 6.13 0.59 -10.14
C PHE A 411 6.34 -0.85 -9.67
N TYR A 412 5.34 -1.43 -8.99
CA TYR A 412 5.36 -2.84 -8.59
C TYR A 412 5.42 -3.77 -9.80
N GLU A 413 4.63 -3.51 -10.86
CA GLU A 413 4.65 -4.27 -12.11
C GLU A 413 6.00 -4.18 -12.81
N ALA A 414 6.59 -2.98 -12.88
CA ALA A 414 7.92 -2.77 -13.46
C ALA A 414 8.99 -3.56 -12.69
N TRP A 415 8.99 -3.47 -11.35
CA TRP A 415 9.88 -4.25 -10.50
C TRP A 415 9.75 -5.74 -10.74
N ARG A 416 8.53 -6.25 -10.70
CA ARG A 416 8.23 -7.66 -10.93
C ARG A 416 8.68 -8.13 -12.31
N THR A 417 8.55 -7.28 -13.33
CA THR A 417 9.03 -7.57 -14.69
C THR A 417 10.55 -7.71 -14.72
N VAL A 418 11.29 -6.86 -13.99
CA VAL A 418 12.75 -6.97 -13.85
C VAL A 418 13.13 -8.31 -13.22
N ILE A 419 12.46 -8.68 -12.12
CA ILE A 419 12.72 -9.96 -11.44
C ILE A 419 12.40 -11.15 -12.34
N GLN A 420 11.30 -11.13 -13.06
CA GLN A 420 10.95 -12.20 -14.01
C GLN A 420 11.93 -12.32 -15.17
N ARG A 421 12.46 -11.20 -15.65
CA ARG A 421 13.33 -11.17 -16.81
C ARG A 421 14.78 -11.54 -16.50
N TYR A 422 15.29 -11.09 -15.36
CA TYR A 422 16.70 -11.20 -15.01
C TYR A 422 16.99 -11.98 -13.73
N GLY A 423 16.01 -12.04 -12.81
CA GLY A 423 16.19 -12.69 -11.51
C GLY A 423 15.92 -14.20 -11.57
N ILE A 424 14.79 -14.58 -12.11
CA ILE A 424 14.34 -15.98 -12.08
C ILE A 424 15.11 -16.83 -13.09
N TYR A 425 15.86 -17.82 -12.59
CA TYR A 425 16.58 -18.75 -13.46
C TYR A 425 15.62 -19.66 -14.22
N ASN A 426 15.79 -19.69 -15.54
CA ASN A 426 15.06 -20.59 -16.43
C ASN A 426 16.02 -21.68 -16.95
N PRO A 427 15.84 -22.97 -16.57
CA PRO A 427 16.75 -24.05 -16.95
C PRO A 427 16.74 -24.34 -18.45
N TYR A 428 15.63 -24.05 -19.15
CA TYR A 428 15.53 -24.30 -20.61
C TYR A 428 16.32 -23.31 -21.45
N THR A 429 16.45 -22.06 -20.98
CA THR A 429 17.13 -21.00 -21.72
C THR A 429 18.48 -20.66 -21.13
N GLY A 430 18.83 -21.17 -19.94
CA GLY A 430 20.01 -20.79 -19.17
C GLY A 430 20.02 -19.32 -18.74
N ARG A 431 18.85 -18.64 -18.76
CA ARG A 431 18.72 -17.22 -18.45
C ARG A 431 18.20 -17.00 -17.05
N GLY A 432 18.58 -15.86 -16.46
CA GLY A 432 18.22 -15.47 -15.10
C GLY A 432 19.29 -15.86 -14.07
N ALA A 433 19.30 -15.18 -12.94
CA ALA A 433 20.41 -15.21 -12.01
C ALA A 433 20.27 -16.26 -10.88
N ILE A 434 19.04 -16.50 -10.38
CA ILE A 434 18.82 -17.21 -9.12
C ILE A 434 17.81 -18.33 -9.31
N LYS A 435 18.23 -19.57 -8.99
CA LYS A 435 17.35 -20.73 -8.98
C LYS A 435 16.39 -20.67 -7.79
N GLY A 436 15.13 -21.03 -8.01
CA GLY A 436 14.10 -21.05 -6.95
C GLY A 436 13.51 -19.68 -6.61
N LEU A 437 14.04 -18.59 -7.16
CA LEU A 437 13.46 -17.26 -6.99
C LEU A 437 12.07 -17.18 -7.64
N LEU A 438 11.11 -16.54 -6.94
CA LEU A 438 9.77 -16.33 -7.49
C LEU A 438 9.50 -14.84 -7.72
N PRO A 439 8.47 -14.51 -8.55
CA PRO A 439 8.11 -13.12 -8.80
C PRO A 439 7.69 -12.40 -7.52
N HIS A 440 8.33 -11.26 -7.22
CA HIS A 440 8.09 -10.48 -6.02
C HIS A 440 8.19 -8.98 -6.29
N GLY A 441 7.85 -8.17 -5.30
CA GLY A 441 7.85 -6.71 -5.38
C GLY A 441 9.04 -6.07 -4.66
N PRO A 442 9.13 -4.74 -4.71
CA PRO A 442 10.25 -4.00 -4.11
C PRO A 442 10.33 -4.11 -2.58
N HIS A 443 9.24 -4.52 -1.90
CA HIS A 443 9.26 -4.68 -0.44
C HIS A 443 10.21 -5.80 0.00
N ASN A 444 10.24 -6.90 -0.77
CA ASN A 444 11.10 -8.03 -0.45
C ASN A 444 12.60 -7.71 -0.49
N LEU A 445 12.99 -6.62 -1.14
CA LEU A 445 14.36 -6.14 -1.09
C LEU A 445 14.77 -5.68 0.31
N ARG A 446 13.84 -5.05 1.02
CA ARG A 446 14.05 -4.63 2.41
C ARG A 446 14.18 -5.86 3.32
N ASP A 447 13.41 -6.91 3.01
CA ASP A 447 13.48 -8.19 3.73
C ASP A 447 14.86 -8.82 3.57
N ILE A 448 15.42 -8.80 2.35
CA ILE A 448 16.77 -9.30 2.05
C ILE A 448 17.83 -8.48 2.78
N LEU A 449 17.71 -7.14 2.72
CA LEU A 449 18.68 -6.24 3.33
C LEU A 449 18.68 -6.37 4.87
N ALA A 450 17.50 -6.35 5.49
CA ALA A 450 17.37 -6.52 6.93
C ALA A 450 17.91 -7.88 7.39
N THR A 451 17.55 -8.97 6.69
CA THR A 451 18.03 -10.31 7.02
C THR A 451 19.55 -10.41 6.85
N HIS A 452 20.12 -9.79 5.79
CA HIS A 452 21.56 -9.78 5.60
C HIS A 452 22.30 -9.08 6.74
N ILE A 453 21.87 -7.87 7.13
CA ILE A 453 22.47 -7.11 8.24
C ILE A 453 22.34 -7.89 9.55
N LEU A 454 21.17 -8.48 9.81
CA LEU A 454 20.95 -9.29 10.99
C LEU A 454 21.86 -10.54 11.04
N LYS A 455 22.06 -11.23 9.91
CA LYS A 455 23.00 -12.36 9.83
C LYS A 455 24.44 -11.94 10.11
N GLN A 456 24.85 -10.75 9.67
CA GLN A 456 26.22 -10.27 9.86
C GLN A 456 26.47 -9.70 11.26
N THR A 457 25.49 -9.04 11.86
CA THR A 457 25.71 -8.22 13.06
C THR A 457 24.93 -8.70 14.29
N GLY A 458 23.85 -9.45 14.10
CA GLY A 458 22.89 -9.78 15.17
C GLY A 458 22.09 -8.59 15.71
N SER A 459 22.30 -7.38 15.16
CA SER A 459 21.74 -6.13 15.68
C SER A 459 20.47 -5.71 14.96
N TYR A 460 19.36 -5.68 15.71
CA TYR A 460 18.09 -5.13 15.21
C TYR A 460 18.18 -3.63 14.94
N GLU A 461 18.98 -2.92 15.73
CA GLU A 461 19.18 -1.49 15.55
C GLU A 461 19.89 -1.16 14.23
N GLN A 462 20.98 -1.86 13.90
CA GLN A 462 21.67 -1.67 12.64
C GLN A 462 20.78 -2.03 11.44
N ALA A 463 20.03 -3.12 11.52
CA ALA A 463 19.07 -3.48 10.48
C ALA A 463 17.96 -2.42 10.34
N SER A 464 17.53 -1.81 11.45
CA SER A 464 16.53 -0.73 11.46
C SER A 464 16.98 0.49 10.68
N TYR A 465 18.21 0.93 10.88
CA TYR A 465 18.78 2.04 10.10
C TYR A 465 18.93 1.70 8.62
N ALA A 466 19.31 0.46 8.29
CA ALA A 466 19.50 0.05 6.91
C ALA A 466 18.20 0.06 6.10
N ILE A 467 17.06 -0.22 6.73
CA ILE A 467 15.76 -0.27 6.06
C ILE A 467 14.81 0.86 6.46
N GLN A 468 15.25 1.81 7.28
CA GLN A 468 14.43 2.91 7.77
C GLN A 468 13.11 2.41 8.41
N ASP A 469 13.25 1.47 9.36
CA ASP A 469 12.16 0.95 10.20
C ASP A 469 12.58 0.92 11.68
N THR A 470 11.64 0.70 12.61
CA THR A 470 12.00 0.64 14.04
C THR A 470 12.53 -0.74 14.43
N PRO A 471 13.36 -0.84 15.48
CA PRO A 471 13.88 -2.12 15.97
C PRO A 471 12.79 -3.14 16.30
N ASP A 472 11.68 -2.70 16.89
CA ASP A 472 10.53 -3.57 17.21
C ASP A 472 9.92 -4.19 15.96
N VAL A 473 9.76 -3.40 14.89
CA VAL A 473 9.25 -3.88 13.60
C VAL A 473 10.25 -4.88 13.00
N VAL A 474 11.55 -4.58 13.06
CA VAL A 474 12.59 -5.50 12.56
C VAL A 474 12.56 -6.82 13.35
N GLN A 475 12.46 -6.76 14.68
CA GLN A 475 12.36 -7.94 15.51
C GLN A 475 11.13 -8.80 15.19
N GLN A 476 9.96 -8.18 15.07
CA GLN A 476 8.71 -8.89 14.78
C GLN A 476 8.71 -9.58 13.42
N HIS A 477 9.26 -8.90 12.40
CA HIS A 477 9.19 -9.42 11.02
C HIS A 477 10.36 -10.34 10.66
N TYR A 478 11.57 -10.04 11.13
CA TYR A 478 12.79 -10.73 10.70
C TYR A 478 13.45 -11.61 11.78
N GLY A 479 13.06 -11.44 13.03
CA GLY A 479 13.63 -12.19 14.15
C GLY A 479 13.49 -13.72 14.02
N ARG A 480 12.48 -14.19 13.28
CA ARG A 480 12.22 -15.62 13.07
C ARG A 480 13.29 -16.36 12.25
N PHE A 481 14.10 -15.64 11.47
CA PHE A 481 15.16 -16.23 10.64
C PHE A 481 16.48 -16.42 11.41
N LEU A 482 16.56 -15.99 12.66
CA LEU A 482 17.81 -15.88 13.39
C LEU A 482 18.07 -16.86 14.55
N PRO A 483 17.20 -17.79 14.97
CA PRO A 483 17.48 -18.57 16.18
C PRO A 483 18.79 -19.37 16.09
N GLN A 484 19.03 -20.02 14.95
CA GLN A 484 20.26 -20.80 14.70
C GLN A 484 21.46 -19.90 14.40
N ASP A 485 21.27 -18.84 13.62
CA ASP A 485 22.32 -17.88 13.28
C ASP A 485 22.80 -17.09 14.50
N LYS A 486 21.91 -16.78 15.45
CA LYS A 486 22.27 -16.12 16.71
C LYS A 486 23.13 -17.00 17.61
N ALA A 487 22.79 -18.28 17.71
CA ALA A 487 23.57 -19.24 18.44
C ALA A 487 24.97 -19.41 17.82
N ALA A 488 25.04 -19.48 16.49
CA ALA A 488 26.32 -19.57 15.78
C ALA A 488 27.15 -18.30 15.92
N LEU A 489 26.54 -17.12 15.91
CA LEU A 489 27.21 -15.84 16.13
C LEU A 489 27.77 -15.74 17.57
N ALA A 490 26.98 -16.12 18.56
CA ALA A 490 27.42 -16.17 19.94
C ALA A 490 28.59 -17.17 20.10
N ALA A 491 28.49 -18.35 19.51
CA ALA A 491 29.58 -19.34 19.52
C ALA A 491 30.85 -18.79 18.84
N LYS A 492 30.73 -18.08 17.73
CA LYS A 492 31.87 -17.46 17.06
C LYS A 492 32.57 -16.43 17.93
N ILE A 493 31.83 -15.58 18.64
CA ILE A 493 32.38 -14.59 19.58
C ILE A 493 33.08 -15.30 20.73
N LEU A 494 32.47 -16.34 21.32
CA LEU A 494 33.09 -17.13 22.39
C LEU A 494 34.35 -17.84 21.89
N ASN A 495 34.34 -18.41 20.70
CA ASN A 495 35.50 -19.09 20.12
C ASN A 495 36.69 -18.14 19.88
N GLN A 496 36.43 -16.86 19.56
CA GLN A 496 37.49 -15.85 19.41
C GLN A 496 38.24 -15.63 20.71
N VAL A 497 37.57 -15.67 21.87
CA VAL A 497 38.19 -15.54 23.19
C VAL A 497 39.11 -16.73 23.47
N TRP A 498 38.65 -17.94 23.13
CA TRP A 498 39.47 -19.16 23.32
C TRP A 498 40.62 -19.29 22.31
N ALA A 499 40.47 -18.74 21.13
CA ALA A 499 41.53 -18.73 20.12
C ALA A 499 42.64 -17.69 20.42
N ALA A 500 42.38 -16.72 21.30
CA ALA A 500 43.28 -15.66 21.70
C ALA A 500 44.07 -16.01 23.02
N ALA A 501 43.71 -17.10 23.67
CA ALA A 501 44.38 -17.63 24.86
C ALA A 501 45.44 -18.66 24.49
#